data_883f06791580d8e44e835ede41dcd8f3
#
_entry.id   883f06791580d8e44e835ede41dcd8f3
#
_cell.length_a   1.000
_cell.length_b   1.000
_cell.length_c   1.000
_cell.angle_alpha   90.00
_cell.angle_beta   90.00
_cell.angle_gamma   90.00
#
_symmetry.space_group_name_H-M   'P 1'
#
loop_
_entity.id
_entity.type
_entity.pdbx_description
1 polymer ?
#
loop_
_entity_poly.entity_id
_entity_poly.type
_entity_poly.pdbx_seq_one_letter_code
_entity_poly.pdbx_strand_id
1 'polypeptide(L)'
;MNRIISLSLSVIFVGALSGESFRLHLLFTNNIHGAIHEVPARFINPEFSPILSGGAGAYSYVNKLRKEAKVAGDFVLLTDAGNLFQGTQLGTEDGGSRMIRWMNWMRYDAFVPGVRDFDQGVANLSRLNKEAEFPFLAANLEGIDGIKDKKIIEFEGVKIGIIGLITPFIKEGLLPENYKGVKVADLLETLNNQISMMREDVDLIFVLSHLGLPYDREIEYKKFIKKIEQNKSIPIRNALELAHYTNDVDVIITGGFNKGYNTPWVDPNTHTIVVQNYGNLTGIGHLTLNIDKEKKLIKDYSFPTERGMMVNLFTDDIWPDPVIADTIKHWVSTVSSQLQSDYSEKISKIDNTDCVSNKESNYSDYSVPSLGKDNALDIMTWNMERFPLKGSSTMKAVAEIIQDLDVDIIGVQEVIKIGDFAEMMSWIPEYDFVLSRQSSFLEQAIIYKKNMFTVLGQDEPFAFDDYYFAGRPPLVVDFLYNCGEVKQEICVINMHLKCCGDGLYRRQQSMKQLHELLMEKVSTGKNKIIAVGDWNDELQDTGIYQSFSPFINDREHFLFVTEKIVNDSTQQSYPSWPSFLDHIMISNGFIDLFEEKGTIRSVNIDEWIGGWNEYKNLISDHRPILLSLPIKE
;
A
#
# COMPACT_ATOMS: atom_id res chain seq x y z
N MET A 1 -65.12 -44.58 -49.43
CA MET A 1 -65.47 -44.33 -48.02
C MET A 1 -64.15 -44.08 -47.28
N ASN A 2 -63.74 -42.84 -47.26
CA ASN A 2 -62.47 -42.41 -46.59
C ASN A 2 -62.81 -41.99 -45.16
N ARG A 3 -62.25 -42.66 -44.21
CA ARG A 3 -62.27 -42.23 -42.82
C ARG A 3 -61.01 -41.38 -42.55
N ILE A 4 -61.23 -40.10 -42.28
CA ILE A 4 -60.19 -39.16 -41.77
C ILE A 4 -60.09 -39.38 -40.29
N ILE A 5 -58.93 -39.80 -39.80
CA ILE A 5 -58.56 -39.86 -38.38
C ILE A 5 -57.95 -38.52 -38.03
N SER A 6 -58.65 -37.73 -37.21
CA SER A 6 -58.14 -36.48 -36.63
C SER A 6 -57.29 -36.81 -35.42
N LEU A 7 -55.99 -36.57 -35.52
CA LEU A 7 -55.05 -36.65 -34.37
C LEU A 7 -55.06 -35.29 -33.70
N SER A 8 -55.67 -35.19 -32.55
CA SER A 8 -55.51 -34.01 -31.64
C SER A 8 -54.18 -34.05 -30.95
N LEU A 9 -53.26 -33.18 -31.33
CA LEU A 9 -51.99 -32.98 -30.62
C LEU A 9 -52.25 -32.06 -29.42
N SER A 10 -52.34 -32.64 -28.22
CA SER A 10 -52.33 -31.88 -26.96
C SER A 10 -50.91 -31.43 -26.68
N VAL A 11 -50.58 -30.16 -26.96
CA VAL A 11 -49.37 -29.52 -26.52
C VAL A 11 -49.50 -29.25 -25.02
N ILE A 12 -48.87 -30.09 -24.22
CA ILE A 12 -48.67 -29.80 -22.78
C ILE A 12 -47.61 -28.72 -22.70
N PHE A 13 -48.03 -27.47 -22.49
CA PHE A 13 -47.15 -26.42 -22.02
C PHE A 13 -46.72 -26.80 -20.59
N VAL A 14 -45.56 -27.43 -20.42
CA VAL A 14 -44.84 -27.41 -19.15
C VAL A 14 -44.29 -26.00 -19.04
N GLY A 15 -45.06 -25.11 -18.44
CA GLY A 15 -44.56 -23.85 -17.96
C GLY A 15 -43.49 -24.16 -16.90
N ALA A 16 -42.22 -23.99 -17.24
CA ALA A 16 -41.20 -23.89 -16.22
C ALA A 16 -41.60 -22.69 -15.37
N LEU A 17 -42.06 -22.95 -14.15
CA LEU A 17 -42.10 -21.97 -13.07
C LEU A 17 -40.66 -21.61 -12.79
N SER A 18 -40.08 -20.70 -13.60
CA SER A 18 -38.91 -19.95 -13.19
C SER A 18 -39.38 -19.03 -12.08
N GLY A 19 -39.10 -19.36 -10.84
CA GLY A 19 -39.30 -18.45 -9.71
C GLY A 19 -38.80 -17.07 -10.10
N GLU A 20 -39.59 -16.03 -9.81
CA GLU A 20 -39.17 -14.66 -10.13
C GLU A 20 -37.79 -14.40 -9.51
N SER A 21 -36.83 -14.07 -10.34
CA SER A 21 -35.48 -13.71 -9.91
C SER A 21 -35.14 -12.31 -10.36
N PHE A 22 -34.26 -11.62 -9.66
CA PHE A 22 -33.68 -10.37 -10.08
C PHE A 22 -32.14 -10.45 -10.04
N ARG A 23 -31.49 -9.55 -10.76
CA ARG A 23 -30.03 -9.42 -10.72
C ARG A 23 -29.65 -8.28 -9.78
N LEU A 24 -28.72 -8.59 -8.87
CA LEU A 24 -28.02 -7.60 -8.06
C LEU A 24 -26.62 -7.40 -8.64
N HIS A 25 -26.37 -6.24 -9.21
CA HIS A 25 -25.05 -5.84 -9.66
C HIS A 25 -24.25 -5.36 -8.45
N LEU A 26 -23.42 -6.23 -7.89
CA LEU A 26 -22.50 -5.91 -6.81
C LEU A 26 -21.26 -5.24 -7.39
N LEU A 27 -21.12 -3.94 -7.14
CA LEU A 27 -19.96 -3.14 -7.50
C LEU A 27 -19.12 -2.90 -6.24
N PHE A 28 -17.81 -3.04 -6.39
CA PHE A 28 -16.91 -2.85 -5.25
C PHE A 28 -15.58 -2.23 -5.66
N THR A 29 -15.08 -1.36 -4.78
CA THR A 29 -13.75 -0.76 -4.84
C THR A 29 -13.03 -1.01 -3.52
N ASN A 30 -11.73 -0.85 -3.51
CA ASN A 30 -10.87 -0.88 -2.33
C ASN A 30 -9.52 -0.25 -2.65
N ASN A 31 -8.79 0.18 -1.64
CA ASN A 31 -7.44 0.69 -1.78
C ASN A 31 -7.34 1.79 -2.86
N ILE A 32 -8.26 2.75 -2.85
CA ILE A 32 -8.28 3.85 -3.84
C ILE A 32 -7.07 4.77 -3.65
N HIS A 33 -6.60 4.96 -2.41
CA HIS A 33 -5.42 5.74 -2.07
C HIS A 33 -5.41 7.17 -2.64
N GLY A 34 -6.60 7.78 -2.81
CA GLY A 34 -6.74 9.11 -3.42
C GLY A 34 -6.54 9.14 -4.94
N ALA A 35 -6.45 8.01 -5.58
CA ALA A 35 -6.10 7.81 -6.99
C ALA A 35 -7.31 7.93 -7.90
N ILE A 36 -7.94 9.10 -7.96
CA ILE A 36 -9.13 9.34 -8.80
C ILE A 36 -8.85 10.16 -10.06
N HIS A 37 -7.64 10.66 -10.24
CA HIS A 37 -7.26 11.41 -11.44
C HIS A 37 -6.91 10.49 -12.61
N GLU A 38 -6.89 11.04 -13.81
CA GLU A 38 -6.49 10.34 -15.02
C GLU A 38 -4.99 10.06 -15.00
N VAL A 39 -4.59 8.83 -15.35
CA VAL A 39 -3.18 8.41 -15.39
C VAL A 39 -2.91 7.44 -16.55
N PRO A 40 -1.71 7.47 -17.17
CA PRO A 40 -1.30 6.45 -18.13
C PRO A 40 -0.97 5.14 -17.41
N ALA A 41 -1.55 4.03 -17.88
CA ALA A 41 -1.29 2.69 -17.36
C ALA A 41 0.00 2.09 -17.95
N ARG A 42 1.16 2.63 -17.58
CA ARG A 42 2.48 2.19 -18.07
C ARG A 42 2.76 0.72 -17.77
N PHE A 43 2.21 0.18 -16.68
CA PHE A 43 2.33 -1.23 -16.32
C PHE A 43 1.71 -2.21 -17.33
N ILE A 44 0.82 -1.74 -18.21
CA ILE A 44 0.25 -2.54 -19.30
C ILE A 44 1.14 -2.48 -20.53
N ASN A 45 1.51 -1.28 -20.94
CA ASN A 45 2.40 -1.04 -22.06
C ASN A 45 3.16 0.28 -21.82
N PRO A 46 4.46 0.23 -21.50
CA PRO A 46 5.25 1.42 -21.23
C PRO A 46 5.38 2.37 -22.42
N GLU A 47 5.41 1.83 -23.66
CA GLU A 47 5.61 2.62 -24.88
C GLU A 47 4.31 3.25 -25.40
N PHE A 48 3.18 2.57 -25.21
CA PHE A 48 1.83 2.99 -25.61
C PHE A 48 0.86 2.78 -24.48
N SER A 49 1.01 3.53 -23.42
CA SER A 49 0.22 3.38 -22.22
C SER A 49 -1.25 3.73 -22.46
N PRO A 50 -2.21 2.81 -22.30
CA PRO A 50 -3.61 3.18 -22.29
C PRO A 50 -3.88 4.12 -21.12
N ILE A 51 -4.85 5.01 -21.30
CA ILE A 51 -5.19 5.98 -20.24
C ILE A 51 -6.29 5.41 -19.36
N LEU A 52 -6.07 5.42 -18.06
CA LEU A 52 -7.08 5.15 -17.05
C LEU A 52 -7.84 6.44 -16.76
N SER A 53 -9.15 6.42 -16.92
CA SER A 53 -10.03 7.58 -16.74
C SER A 53 -10.34 7.93 -15.29
N GLY A 54 -9.83 7.13 -14.34
CA GLY A 54 -9.98 7.34 -12.91
C GLY A 54 -11.43 7.53 -12.45
N GLY A 55 -11.64 8.45 -11.51
CA GLY A 55 -12.94 8.72 -10.90
C GLY A 55 -14.03 9.20 -11.85
N ALA A 56 -13.66 9.85 -12.96
CA ALA A 56 -14.61 10.31 -13.96
C ALA A 56 -15.15 9.15 -14.81
N GLY A 57 -14.30 8.19 -15.17
CA GLY A 57 -14.73 6.97 -15.85
C GLY A 57 -15.55 6.05 -14.94
N ALA A 58 -15.13 5.92 -13.68
CA ALA A 58 -15.89 5.19 -12.67
C ALA A 58 -17.33 5.74 -12.54
N TYR A 59 -17.46 7.06 -12.48
CA TYR A 59 -18.75 7.74 -12.42
C TYR A 59 -19.63 7.42 -13.66
N SER A 60 -19.04 7.50 -14.86
CA SER A 60 -19.74 7.17 -16.09
C SER A 60 -20.23 5.73 -16.09
N TYR A 61 -19.37 4.78 -15.72
CA TYR A 61 -19.70 3.35 -15.70
C TYR A 61 -20.86 3.05 -14.73
N VAL A 62 -20.73 3.50 -13.48
CA VAL A 62 -21.75 3.24 -12.45
C VAL A 62 -23.09 3.86 -12.80
N ASN A 63 -23.12 5.09 -13.31
CA ASN A 63 -24.37 5.75 -13.69
C ASN A 63 -25.03 5.14 -14.93
N LYS A 64 -24.23 4.68 -15.91
CA LYS A 64 -24.74 3.92 -17.04
C LYS A 64 -25.40 2.64 -16.56
N LEU A 65 -24.69 1.86 -15.74
CA LEU A 65 -25.20 0.59 -15.21
C LEU A 65 -26.49 0.79 -14.39
N ARG A 66 -26.55 1.83 -13.54
CA ARG A 66 -27.78 2.13 -12.77
C ARG A 66 -28.99 2.44 -13.67
N LYS A 67 -28.78 3.13 -14.79
CA LYS A 67 -29.83 3.40 -15.75
C LYS A 67 -30.31 2.11 -16.44
N GLU A 68 -29.38 1.27 -16.85
CA GLU A 68 -29.66 -0.02 -17.49
C GLU A 68 -30.36 -0.98 -16.51
N ALA A 69 -29.86 -1.12 -15.30
CA ALA A 69 -30.44 -1.94 -14.24
C ALA A 69 -31.89 -1.51 -13.93
N LYS A 70 -32.11 -0.19 -13.77
CA LYS A 70 -33.47 0.33 -13.52
C LYS A 70 -34.48 -0.06 -14.63
N VAL A 71 -34.06 -0.04 -15.89
CA VAL A 71 -34.91 -0.46 -17.04
C VAL A 71 -35.15 -1.95 -17.01
N ALA A 72 -34.18 -2.74 -16.60
CA ALA A 72 -34.25 -4.20 -16.54
C ALA A 72 -34.98 -4.73 -15.28
N GLY A 73 -35.26 -3.89 -14.28
CA GLY A 73 -35.80 -4.31 -12.99
C GLY A 73 -34.71 -4.94 -12.08
N ASP A 74 -33.46 -4.62 -12.34
CA ASP A 74 -32.31 -5.07 -11.59
C ASP A 74 -31.85 -3.97 -10.60
N PHE A 75 -30.93 -4.32 -9.70
CA PHE A 75 -30.42 -3.42 -8.66
C PHE A 75 -28.91 -3.30 -8.70
N VAL A 76 -28.38 -2.19 -8.18
CA VAL A 76 -26.95 -1.93 -8.06
C VAL A 76 -26.63 -1.63 -6.61
N LEU A 77 -25.68 -2.36 -6.05
CA LEU A 77 -25.08 -2.15 -4.74
C LEU A 77 -23.60 -1.77 -4.93
N LEU A 78 -23.18 -0.58 -4.48
CA LEU A 78 -21.82 -0.07 -4.62
C LEU A 78 -21.20 0.11 -3.24
N THR A 79 -20.09 -0.59 -2.96
CA THR A 79 -19.39 -0.54 -1.68
C THR A 79 -17.90 -0.30 -1.85
N ASP A 80 -17.25 0.22 -0.80
CA ASP A 80 -15.79 0.33 -0.76
C ASP A 80 -15.22 -0.33 0.49
N ALA A 81 -14.14 -1.09 0.30
CA ALA A 81 -13.50 -1.90 1.33
C ALA A 81 -12.23 -1.26 1.91
N GLY A 82 -12.16 0.08 1.96
CA GLY A 82 -11.18 0.85 2.74
C GLY A 82 -9.87 1.20 2.05
N ASN A 83 -9.05 1.99 2.76
CA ASN A 83 -7.86 2.68 2.27
C ASN A 83 -8.22 3.69 1.17
N LEU A 84 -9.10 4.62 1.51
CA LEU A 84 -9.72 5.54 0.55
C LEU A 84 -8.78 6.65 0.08
N PHE A 85 -8.17 7.40 1.02
CA PHE A 85 -7.59 8.71 0.67
C PHE A 85 -6.07 8.79 0.85
N GLN A 86 -5.50 8.01 1.77
CA GLN A 86 -4.07 8.07 2.07
C GLN A 86 -3.26 7.44 0.95
N GLY A 87 -2.39 8.25 0.33
CA GLY A 87 -1.53 7.77 -0.75
C GLY A 87 -1.16 8.90 -1.72
N THR A 88 -2.09 9.43 -2.47
CA THR A 88 -1.83 10.59 -3.32
C THR A 88 -1.95 11.89 -2.56
N GLN A 89 -1.27 12.93 -3.04
CA GLN A 89 -1.43 14.29 -2.50
C GLN A 89 -2.86 14.80 -2.67
N LEU A 90 -3.52 14.44 -3.76
CA LEU A 90 -4.93 14.75 -4.01
C LEU A 90 -5.84 14.22 -2.90
N GLY A 91 -5.56 13.02 -2.40
CA GLY A 91 -6.32 12.40 -1.33
C GLY A 91 -5.99 12.95 0.05
N THR A 92 -4.72 13.29 0.30
CA THR A 92 -4.22 13.58 1.66
C THR A 92 -4.27 15.03 2.06
N GLU A 93 -4.20 15.98 1.12
CA GLU A 93 -4.05 17.41 1.40
C GLU A 93 -5.22 18.00 2.21
N ASP A 94 -6.46 17.58 1.93
CA ASP A 94 -7.64 17.99 2.69
C ASP A 94 -8.16 16.91 3.67
N GLY A 95 -7.29 15.95 4.00
CA GLY A 95 -7.61 14.84 4.89
C GLY A 95 -8.68 13.92 4.37
N GLY A 96 -8.85 13.80 3.04
CA GLY A 96 -9.79 12.89 2.41
C GLY A 96 -11.16 13.49 2.04
N SER A 97 -11.43 14.77 2.31
CA SER A 97 -12.73 15.37 2.01
C SER A 97 -13.10 15.35 0.53
N ARG A 98 -12.10 15.53 -0.38
CA ARG A 98 -12.35 15.41 -1.84
C ARG A 98 -12.78 13.99 -2.22
N MET A 99 -12.19 13.00 -1.56
CA MET A 99 -12.55 11.59 -1.81
C MET A 99 -13.98 11.30 -1.35
N ILE A 100 -14.36 11.75 -0.15
CA ILE A 100 -15.74 11.60 0.34
C ILE A 100 -16.73 12.32 -0.58
N ARG A 101 -16.39 13.53 -1.05
CA ARG A 101 -17.23 14.25 -2.02
C ARG A 101 -17.42 13.48 -3.32
N TRP A 102 -16.35 12.89 -3.86
CA TRP A 102 -16.43 12.04 -5.04
C TRP A 102 -17.28 10.80 -4.76
N MET A 103 -17.11 10.14 -3.61
CA MET A 103 -17.94 8.98 -3.23
C MET A 103 -19.42 9.33 -3.07
N ASN A 104 -19.74 10.53 -2.54
CA ASN A 104 -21.11 11.02 -2.47
C ASN A 104 -21.72 11.18 -3.87
N TRP A 105 -20.98 11.73 -4.85
CA TRP A 105 -21.44 11.78 -6.26
C TRP A 105 -21.64 10.39 -6.85
N MET A 106 -20.78 9.44 -6.53
CA MET A 106 -20.89 8.04 -6.91
C MET A 106 -22.08 7.34 -6.23
N ARG A 107 -22.61 7.91 -5.14
CA ARG A 107 -23.66 7.33 -4.29
C ARG A 107 -23.29 5.94 -3.80
N TYR A 108 -22.20 5.86 -3.07
CA TYR A 108 -21.82 4.61 -2.40
C TYR A 108 -22.89 4.20 -1.39
N ASP A 109 -23.08 2.90 -1.21
CA ASP A 109 -24.06 2.36 -0.26
C ASP A 109 -23.46 2.10 1.11
N ALA A 110 -22.19 1.72 1.18
CA ALA A 110 -21.45 1.48 2.43
C ALA A 110 -19.93 1.59 2.20
N PHE A 111 -19.22 1.87 3.27
CA PHE A 111 -17.77 1.94 3.35
C PHE A 111 -17.28 1.26 4.63
N VAL A 112 -16.18 0.50 4.57
CA VAL A 112 -15.45 0.03 5.75
C VAL A 112 -14.09 0.73 5.81
N PRO A 113 -13.68 1.34 6.92
CA PRO A 113 -12.36 1.96 7.02
C PRO A 113 -11.25 0.91 6.92
N GLY A 114 -10.21 1.22 6.14
CA GLY A 114 -8.97 0.47 6.11
C GLY A 114 -7.94 1.04 7.07
N VAL A 115 -6.80 0.38 7.19
CA VAL A 115 -5.71 0.80 8.09
C VAL A 115 -5.25 2.23 7.76
N ARG A 116 -5.07 2.54 6.47
CA ARG A 116 -4.59 3.86 6.02
C ARG A 116 -5.59 5.01 6.20
N ASP A 117 -6.86 4.69 6.40
CA ASP A 117 -7.87 5.73 6.69
C ASP A 117 -7.73 6.33 8.10
N PHE A 118 -6.89 5.72 8.96
CA PHE A 118 -6.51 6.24 10.26
C PHE A 118 -5.22 7.08 10.24
N ASP A 119 -4.48 7.16 9.14
CA ASP A 119 -3.17 7.82 9.08
C ASP A 119 -3.20 9.31 9.45
N GLN A 120 -4.35 9.97 9.39
CA GLN A 120 -4.56 11.33 9.89
C GLN A 120 -5.34 11.37 11.21
N GLY A 121 -5.40 10.24 11.91
CA GLY A 121 -5.97 10.09 13.25
C GLY A 121 -7.49 9.93 13.29
N VAL A 122 -7.96 9.54 14.48
CA VAL A 122 -9.37 9.22 14.77
C VAL A 122 -10.30 10.41 14.54
N ALA A 123 -9.85 11.62 14.87
CA ALA A 123 -10.65 12.85 14.69
C ALA A 123 -10.93 13.12 13.21
N ASN A 124 -9.95 12.88 12.33
CA ASN A 124 -10.13 13.00 10.89
C ASN A 124 -11.12 11.96 10.36
N LEU A 125 -10.97 10.70 10.75
CA LEU A 125 -11.90 9.64 10.33
C LEU A 125 -13.34 9.92 10.78
N SER A 126 -13.53 10.42 12.03
CA SER A 126 -14.84 10.86 12.53
C SER A 126 -15.43 12.03 11.74
N ARG A 127 -14.58 12.97 11.27
CA ARG A 127 -14.99 14.07 10.40
C ARG A 127 -15.46 13.55 9.04
N LEU A 128 -14.68 12.68 8.41
CA LEU A 128 -15.04 12.07 7.11
C LEU A 128 -16.36 11.29 7.19
N ASN A 129 -16.58 10.55 8.27
CA ASN A 129 -17.85 9.83 8.49
C ASN A 129 -19.06 10.80 8.55
N LYS A 130 -18.88 12.02 9.07
CA LYS A 130 -19.95 13.04 9.10
C LYS A 130 -20.16 13.71 7.73
N GLU A 131 -19.14 13.81 6.90
CA GLU A 131 -19.21 14.36 5.53
C GLU A 131 -19.83 13.38 4.52
N ALA A 132 -19.79 12.08 4.84
CA ALA A 132 -20.30 11.01 3.99
C ALA A 132 -21.84 10.94 4.02
N GLU A 133 -22.45 10.78 2.83
CA GLU A 133 -23.90 10.52 2.66
C GLU A 133 -24.24 9.02 2.78
N PHE A 134 -23.25 8.18 3.08
CA PHE A 134 -23.33 6.75 3.27
C PHE A 134 -22.70 6.35 4.62
N PRO A 135 -23.11 5.22 5.22
CA PRO A 135 -22.56 4.80 6.50
C PRO A 135 -21.14 4.24 6.37
N PHE A 136 -20.28 4.58 7.34
CA PHE A 136 -19.07 3.83 7.66
C PHE A 136 -19.48 2.66 8.55
N LEU A 137 -19.02 1.45 8.21
CA LEU A 137 -19.36 0.21 8.90
C LEU A 137 -18.12 -0.43 9.52
N ALA A 138 -18.15 -0.73 10.82
CA ALA A 138 -17.09 -1.48 11.50
C ALA A 138 -17.60 -2.02 12.85
N ALA A 139 -18.22 -3.18 12.85
CA ALA A 139 -18.85 -3.78 14.04
C ALA A 139 -17.87 -4.13 15.15
N ASN A 140 -16.60 -4.43 14.80
CA ASN A 140 -15.55 -4.76 15.76
C ASN A 140 -14.72 -3.55 16.19
N LEU A 141 -15.14 -2.31 15.86
CA LEU A 141 -14.44 -1.07 16.18
C LEU A 141 -15.18 -0.29 17.26
N GLU A 142 -14.48 0.05 18.34
CA GLU A 142 -14.99 0.91 19.41
C GLU A 142 -14.14 2.18 19.55
N GLY A 143 -14.76 3.26 20.02
CA GLY A 143 -14.07 4.53 20.31
C GLY A 143 -14.16 5.59 19.21
N ILE A 144 -14.99 5.37 18.17
CA ILE A 144 -15.27 6.37 17.13
C ILE A 144 -16.78 6.53 16.96
N ASP A 145 -17.26 7.74 17.23
CA ASP A 145 -18.68 8.07 17.16
C ASP A 145 -19.20 8.06 15.71
N GLY A 146 -20.40 7.50 15.52
CA GLY A 146 -21.15 7.55 14.26
C GLY A 146 -20.81 6.42 13.29
N ILE A 147 -19.77 5.63 13.51
CA ILE A 147 -19.52 4.39 12.77
C ILE A 147 -20.57 3.37 13.20
N LYS A 148 -21.15 2.66 12.22
CA LYS A 148 -22.22 1.68 12.47
C LYS A 148 -21.67 0.24 12.38
N ASP A 149 -22.35 -0.68 13.04
CA ASP A 149 -22.00 -2.10 12.96
C ASP A 149 -22.38 -2.68 11.59
N LYS A 150 -23.56 -2.28 11.08
CA LYS A 150 -24.21 -2.88 9.91
C LYS A 150 -25.19 -1.95 9.21
N LYS A 151 -25.57 -2.32 7.99
CA LYS A 151 -26.65 -1.72 7.21
C LYS A 151 -27.56 -2.82 6.67
N ILE A 152 -28.87 -2.60 6.66
CA ILE A 152 -29.84 -3.49 6.00
C ILE A 152 -30.39 -2.76 4.76
N ILE A 153 -30.42 -3.46 3.63
CA ILE A 153 -30.96 -2.97 2.36
C ILE A 153 -31.98 -3.98 1.86
N GLU A 154 -33.09 -3.53 1.29
CA GLU A 154 -34.13 -4.39 0.76
C GLU A 154 -34.30 -4.18 -0.77
N PHE A 155 -34.33 -5.27 -1.52
CA PHE A 155 -34.58 -5.31 -2.94
C PHE A 155 -35.69 -6.36 -3.22
N GLU A 156 -36.84 -5.91 -3.74
CA GLU A 156 -37.96 -6.79 -4.12
C GLU A 156 -38.36 -7.80 -3.00
N GLY A 157 -38.36 -7.36 -1.75
CA GLY A 157 -38.72 -8.19 -0.61
C GLY A 157 -37.60 -9.12 -0.11
N VAL A 158 -36.41 -9.07 -0.72
CA VAL A 158 -35.22 -9.74 -0.22
C VAL A 158 -34.39 -8.75 0.57
N LYS A 159 -34.11 -9.04 1.84
CA LYS A 159 -33.33 -8.19 2.73
C LYS A 159 -31.90 -8.69 2.83
N ILE A 160 -30.96 -7.79 2.56
CA ILE A 160 -29.52 -8.04 2.65
C ILE A 160 -28.96 -7.26 3.82
N GLY A 161 -28.35 -7.96 4.78
CA GLY A 161 -27.59 -7.35 5.86
C GLY A 161 -26.12 -7.24 5.49
N ILE A 162 -25.55 -6.03 5.63
CA ILE A 162 -24.13 -5.77 5.37
C ILE A 162 -23.46 -5.48 6.72
N ILE A 163 -22.54 -6.32 7.16
CA ILE A 163 -21.76 -6.18 8.40
C ILE A 163 -20.39 -5.63 8.03
N GLY A 164 -19.93 -4.54 8.69
CA GLY A 164 -18.59 -4.00 8.53
C GLY A 164 -17.58 -4.66 9.48
N LEU A 165 -16.38 -5.00 9.00
CA LEU A 165 -15.31 -5.56 9.83
C LEU A 165 -13.95 -4.99 9.42
N ILE A 166 -13.16 -4.53 10.40
CA ILE A 166 -11.78 -4.11 10.19
C ILE A 166 -10.79 -5.18 10.66
N THR A 167 -9.55 -5.07 10.23
CA THR A 167 -8.49 -5.98 10.69
C THR A 167 -8.23 -5.82 12.19
N PRO A 168 -8.10 -6.92 12.95
CA PRO A 168 -7.72 -6.84 14.37
C PRO A 168 -6.26 -6.40 14.57
N PHE A 169 -5.46 -6.39 13.50
CA PHE A 169 -4.04 -6.04 13.50
C PHE A 169 -3.77 -4.57 13.13
N ILE A 170 -4.77 -3.70 13.25
CA ILE A 170 -4.67 -2.28 12.90
C ILE A 170 -3.46 -1.58 13.53
N LYS A 171 -3.10 -1.97 14.75
CA LYS A 171 -1.96 -1.42 15.50
C LYS A 171 -0.60 -1.77 14.89
N GLU A 172 -0.49 -2.86 14.12
CA GLU A 172 0.75 -3.24 13.46
C GLU A 172 1.08 -2.27 12.31
N GLY A 173 0.07 -1.66 11.67
CA GLY A 173 0.19 -0.79 10.51
C GLY A 173 0.01 0.72 10.77
N LEU A 174 -0.07 1.17 12.03
CA LEU A 174 -0.36 2.56 12.37
C LEU A 174 0.59 3.12 13.43
N LEU A 175 0.83 4.43 13.35
CA LEU A 175 1.45 5.18 14.43
C LEU A 175 0.53 5.21 15.66
N PRO A 176 1.06 5.10 16.90
CA PRO A 176 0.26 5.03 18.14
C PRO A 176 -0.73 6.18 18.33
N GLU A 177 -0.36 7.39 17.94
CA GLU A 177 -1.21 8.58 18.01
C GLU A 177 -2.44 8.50 17.09
N ASN A 178 -2.34 7.78 15.97
CA ASN A 178 -3.39 7.71 14.95
C ASN A 178 -4.57 6.81 15.35
N TYR A 179 -4.38 5.92 16.33
CA TYR A 179 -5.46 5.07 16.87
C TYR A 179 -5.71 5.25 18.36
N LYS A 180 -5.30 6.38 18.93
CA LYS A 180 -5.49 6.67 20.36
C LYS A 180 -6.98 6.64 20.73
N GLY A 181 -7.31 5.82 21.72
CA GLY A 181 -8.70 5.63 22.18
C GLY A 181 -9.49 4.58 21.41
N VAL A 182 -8.94 4.00 20.33
CA VAL A 182 -9.58 2.96 19.55
C VAL A 182 -9.34 1.58 20.18
N LYS A 183 -10.40 0.77 20.21
CA LYS A 183 -10.35 -0.66 20.55
C LYS A 183 -10.90 -1.46 19.39
N VAL A 184 -10.28 -2.60 19.12
CA VAL A 184 -10.76 -3.56 18.13
C VAL A 184 -11.07 -4.87 18.84
N ALA A 185 -12.34 -5.30 18.76
CA ALA A 185 -12.81 -6.54 19.33
C ALA A 185 -12.41 -7.75 18.47
N ASP A 186 -12.56 -8.96 19.03
CA ASP A 186 -12.33 -10.19 18.29
C ASP A 186 -13.22 -10.27 17.05
N LEU A 187 -12.61 -10.62 15.93
CA LEU A 187 -13.23 -10.58 14.62
C LEU A 187 -14.37 -11.61 14.49
N LEU A 188 -14.09 -12.87 14.87
CA LEU A 188 -15.03 -13.97 14.68
C LEU A 188 -16.16 -13.92 15.70
N GLU A 189 -15.85 -13.59 16.94
CA GLU A 189 -16.84 -13.40 18.00
C GLU A 189 -17.81 -12.26 17.63
N THR A 190 -17.28 -11.12 17.18
CA THR A 190 -18.11 -10.00 16.74
C THR A 190 -18.99 -10.36 15.56
N LEU A 191 -18.44 -11.02 14.53
CA LEU A 191 -19.21 -11.45 13.37
C LEU A 191 -20.36 -12.39 13.78
N ASN A 192 -20.08 -13.41 14.58
CA ASN A 192 -21.10 -14.37 15.04
C ASN A 192 -22.20 -13.69 15.86
N ASN A 193 -21.85 -12.73 16.71
CA ASN A 193 -22.82 -11.95 17.47
C ASN A 193 -23.70 -11.10 16.54
N GLN A 194 -23.13 -10.42 15.54
CA GLN A 194 -23.90 -9.63 14.57
C GLN A 194 -24.81 -10.51 13.72
N ILE A 195 -24.35 -11.67 13.24
CA ILE A 195 -25.17 -12.64 12.52
C ILE A 195 -26.35 -13.08 13.37
N SER A 196 -26.10 -13.48 14.64
CA SER A 196 -27.16 -13.93 15.56
C SER A 196 -28.22 -12.84 15.81
N MET A 197 -27.80 -11.57 15.90
CA MET A 197 -28.71 -10.43 16.14
C MET A 197 -29.59 -10.08 14.93
N MET A 198 -29.18 -10.41 13.72
CA MET A 198 -29.88 -9.98 12.53
C MET A 198 -30.48 -11.13 11.68
N ARG A 199 -30.20 -12.38 12.03
CA ARG A 199 -30.57 -13.54 11.19
C ARG A 199 -32.09 -13.66 10.95
N GLU A 200 -32.91 -13.25 11.90
CA GLU A 200 -34.38 -13.25 11.74
C GLU A 200 -34.89 -12.09 10.89
N ASP A 201 -34.09 -11.03 10.75
CA ASP A 201 -34.47 -9.79 10.06
C ASP A 201 -34.01 -9.73 8.60
N VAL A 202 -33.06 -10.60 8.18
CA VAL A 202 -32.46 -10.58 6.85
C VAL A 202 -32.42 -11.95 6.20
N ASP A 203 -32.42 -11.95 4.87
CA ASP A 203 -32.41 -13.16 4.05
C ASP A 203 -30.97 -13.54 3.65
N LEU A 204 -30.16 -12.55 3.27
CA LEU A 204 -28.75 -12.70 2.88
C LEU A 204 -27.85 -11.87 3.79
N ILE A 205 -26.65 -12.37 4.06
CA ILE A 205 -25.64 -11.68 4.86
C ILE A 205 -24.38 -11.46 4.03
N PHE A 206 -24.03 -10.19 3.86
CA PHE A 206 -22.80 -9.74 3.25
C PHE A 206 -21.86 -9.19 4.33
N VAL A 207 -20.57 -9.45 4.19
CA VAL A 207 -19.53 -8.84 5.01
C VAL A 207 -18.73 -7.89 4.15
N LEU A 208 -18.62 -6.65 4.58
CA LEU A 208 -17.72 -5.66 4.01
C LEU A 208 -16.52 -5.53 4.93
N SER A 209 -15.32 -5.91 4.47
CA SER A 209 -14.17 -6.03 5.34
C SER A 209 -12.90 -5.43 4.78
N HIS A 210 -11.95 -5.06 5.66
CA HIS A 210 -10.60 -4.68 5.26
C HIS A 210 -9.59 -5.70 5.80
N LEU A 211 -9.63 -6.93 5.23
CA LEU A 211 -8.80 -8.07 5.66
C LEU A 211 -7.85 -8.55 4.55
N GLY A 212 -8.20 -8.26 3.30
CA GLY A 212 -7.44 -8.66 2.11
C GLY A 212 -7.56 -10.12 1.70
N LEU A 213 -7.28 -10.36 0.41
CA LEU A 213 -7.05 -11.68 -0.17
C LEU A 213 -5.57 -11.85 -0.49
N PRO A 214 -4.90 -12.92 -0.02
CA PRO A 214 -3.50 -13.15 -0.30
C PRO A 214 -3.23 -13.34 -1.80
N TYR A 215 -1.99 -13.01 -2.24
CA TYR A 215 -1.57 -13.09 -3.65
C TYR A 215 -1.74 -14.49 -4.25
N ASP A 216 -1.45 -15.54 -3.49
CA ASP A 216 -1.60 -16.95 -3.90
C ASP A 216 -2.69 -17.62 -3.07
N ARG A 217 -3.96 -17.34 -3.42
CA ARG A 217 -5.14 -17.81 -2.67
C ARG A 217 -5.11 -19.30 -2.35
N GLU A 218 -4.83 -20.12 -3.37
CA GLU A 218 -4.85 -21.59 -3.27
C GLU A 218 -3.71 -22.11 -2.38
N ILE A 219 -2.53 -21.52 -2.45
CA ILE A 219 -1.37 -21.90 -1.64
C ILE A 219 -1.60 -21.51 -0.19
N GLU A 220 -2.02 -20.27 0.06
CA GLU A 220 -2.25 -19.76 1.41
C GLU A 220 -3.41 -20.49 2.09
N TYR A 221 -4.49 -20.78 1.38
CA TYR A 221 -5.59 -21.59 1.91
C TYR A 221 -5.12 -23.00 2.31
N LYS A 222 -4.32 -23.68 1.46
CA LYS A 222 -3.74 -24.99 1.79
C LYS A 222 -2.84 -24.93 3.04
N LYS A 223 -2.02 -23.89 3.16
CA LYS A 223 -1.19 -23.68 4.36
C LYS A 223 -2.04 -23.46 5.61
N PHE A 224 -3.11 -22.69 5.49
CA PHE A 224 -4.04 -22.42 6.58
C PHE A 224 -4.74 -23.69 7.03
N ILE A 225 -5.33 -24.49 6.13
CA ILE A 225 -5.96 -25.77 6.47
C ILE A 225 -4.98 -26.72 7.16
N LYS A 226 -3.75 -26.84 6.65
CA LYS A 226 -2.71 -27.66 7.31
C LYS A 226 -2.39 -27.22 8.73
N LYS A 227 -2.44 -25.92 9.03
CA LYS A 227 -2.23 -25.39 10.38
C LYS A 227 -3.41 -25.74 11.32
N ILE A 228 -4.65 -25.67 10.82
CA ILE A 228 -5.85 -26.07 11.58
C ILE A 228 -5.80 -27.55 11.92
N GLU A 229 -5.48 -28.41 10.95
CA GLU A 229 -5.35 -29.87 11.16
C GLU A 229 -4.30 -30.22 12.24
N GLN A 230 -3.32 -29.36 12.45
CA GLN A 230 -2.32 -29.48 13.52
C GLN A 230 -2.83 -28.96 14.88
N ASN A 231 -4.12 -28.64 15.03
CA ASN A 231 -4.75 -28.07 16.23
C ASN A 231 -4.07 -26.78 16.75
N LYS A 232 -3.53 -25.97 15.83
CA LYS A 232 -2.97 -24.67 16.18
C LYS A 232 -4.08 -23.63 16.21
N SER A 233 -4.24 -22.94 17.33
CA SER A 233 -5.04 -21.72 17.36
C SER A 233 -4.34 -20.67 16.50
N ILE A 234 -5.02 -20.20 15.45
CA ILE A 234 -4.46 -19.25 14.49
C ILE A 234 -5.38 -18.03 14.47
N PRO A 235 -4.84 -16.82 14.67
CA PRO A 235 -5.62 -15.61 14.49
C PRO A 235 -6.00 -15.45 13.00
N ILE A 236 -7.23 -15.04 12.74
CA ILE A 236 -7.72 -14.76 11.38
C ILE A 236 -7.03 -13.50 10.86
N ARG A 237 -6.27 -13.62 9.78
CA ARG A 237 -5.48 -12.52 9.19
C ARG A 237 -5.98 -12.03 7.84
N ASN A 238 -6.81 -12.81 7.15
CA ASN A 238 -7.30 -12.46 5.82
C ASN A 238 -8.71 -13.00 5.58
N ALA A 239 -9.32 -12.59 4.47
CA ALA A 239 -10.69 -12.93 4.14
C ALA A 239 -10.91 -14.41 3.77
N LEU A 240 -9.88 -15.15 3.31
CA LEU A 240 -10.00 -16.60 3.08
C LEU A 240 -10.15 -17.35 4.40
N GLU A 241 -9.35 -16.97 5.39
CA GLU A 241 -9.41 -17.57 6.72
C GLU A 241 -10.74 -17.27 7.41
N LEU A 242 -11.28 -16.05 7.24
CA LEU A 242 -12.59 -15.68 7.73
C LEU A 242 -13.70 -16.51 7.06
N ALA A 243 -13.68 -16.61 5.74
CA ALA A 243 -14.69 -17.34 4.96
C ALA A 243 -14.82 -18.81 5.42
N HIS A 244 -13.71 -19.44 5.79
CA HIS A 244 -13.70 -20.83 6.26
C HIS A 244 -14.56 -21.07 7.52
N TYR A 245 -14.75 -20.04 8.36
CA TYR A 245 -15.50 -20.15 9.63
C TYR A 245 -16.93 -19.58 9.55
N THR A 246 -17.39 -19.12 8.40
CA THR A 246 -18.63 -18.32 8.26
C THR A 246 -19.72 -19.05 7.48
N ASN A 247 -20.38 -20.03 8.10
CA ASN A 247 -21.45 -20.82 7.43
C ASN A 247 -22.69 -20.02 7.02
N ASP A 248 -22.92 -18.84 7.63
CA ASP A 248 -24.12 -18.01 7.39
C ASP A 248 -23.81 -16.72 6.61
N VAL A 249 -22.63 -16.60 6.01
CA VAL A 249 -22.24 -15.45 5.19
C VAL A 249 -22.25 -15.84 3.71
N ASP A 250 -23.03 -15.12 2.91
CA ASP A 250 -23.15 -15.38 1.48
C ASP A 250 -22.00 -14.77 0.67
N VAL A 251 -21.62 -13.51 1.01
CA VAL A 251 -20.59 -12.77 0.29
C VAL A 251 -19.67 -12.01 1.26
N ILE A 252 -18.36 -12.08 1.02
CA ILE A 252 -17.36 -11.22 1.65
C ILE A 252 -16.76 -10.32 0.59
N ILE A 253 -16.91 -9.01 0.75
CA ILE A 253 -16.25 -7.98 -0.04
C ILE A 253 -15.07 -7.48 0.78
N THR A 254 -13.84 -7.52 0.25
CA THR A 254 -12.66 -7.19 1.03
C THR A 254 -11.69 -6.26 0.31
N GLY A 255 -10.87 -5.56 1.09
CA GLY A 255 -9.73 -4.74 0.67
C GLY A 255 -8.53 -5.00 1.57
N GLY A 256 -7.42 -4.32 1.35
CA GLY A 256 -6.20 -4.43 2.16
C GLY A 256 -4.94 -4.75 1.37
N PHE A 257 -5.07 -5.40 0.21
CA PHE A 257 -4.00 -5.55 -0.78
C PHE A 257 -4.41 -4.92 -2.10
N ASN A 258 -3.43 -4.42 -2.86
CA ASN A 258 -3.68 -3.82 -4.19
C ASN A 258 -3.94 -4.88 -5.29
N LYS A 259 -3.93 -6.15 -4.94
CA LYS A 259 -4.18 -7.26 -5.84
C LYS A 259 -5.68 -7.48 -6.06
N GLY A 260 -6.14 -7.42 -7.31
CA GLY A 260 -7.49 -7.83 -7.72
C GLY A 260 -7.52 -9.21 -8.38
N TYR A 261 -8.72 -9.76 -8.54
CA TYR A 261 -8.93 -11.08 -9.14
C TYR A 261 -10.09 -11.04 -10.15
N ASN A 262 -9.90 -11.67 -11.30
CA ASN A 262 -10.93 -11.75 -12.33
C ASN A 262 -12.09 -12.69 -11.95
N THR A 263 -11.87 -13.61 -11.01
CA THR A 263 -12.88 -14.53 -10.50
C THR A 263 -12.94 -14.47 -8.98
N PRO A 264 -14.13 -14.62 -8.38
CA PRO A 264 -14.26 -14.71 -6.93
C PRO A 264 -13.52 -15.95 -6.40
N TRP A 265 -13.16 -15.92 -5.11
CA TRP A 265 -12.89 -17.13 -4.36
C TRP A 265 -14.24 -17.66 -3.85
N VAL A 266 -14.49 -18.95 -3.97
CA VAL A 266 -15.62 -19.61 -3.31
C VAL A 266 -15.03 -20.58 -2.30
N ASP A 267 -15.31 -20.36 -1.01
CA ASP A 267 -14.74 -21.21 0.03
C ASP A 267 -15.23 -22.65 -0.13
N PRO A 268 -14.33 -23.65 -0.15
CA PRO A 268 -14.72 -25.05 -0.36
C PRO A 268 -15.59 -25.64 0.76
N ASN A 269 -15.55 -25.07 1.96
CA ASN A 269 -16.25 -25.56 3.13
C ASN A 269 -17.63 -24.88 3.31
N THR A 270 -17.66 -23.56 3.23
CA THR A 270 -18.85 -22.75 3.55
C THR A 270 -19.61 -22.26 2.32
N HIS A 271 -19.00 -22.35 1.14
CA HIS A 271 -19.47 -21.79 -0.13
C HIS A 271 -19.60 -20.26 -0.15
N THR A 272 -19.05 -19.56 0.84
CA THR A 272 -18.99 -18.10 0.89
C THR A 272 -18.21 -17.56 -0.30
N ILE A 273 -18.81 -16.59 -1.01
CA ILE A 273 -18.20 -15.92 -2.16
C ILE A 273 -17.32 -14.77 -1.64
N VAL A 274 -16.03 -14.74 -1.99
CA VAL A 274 -15.10 -13.67 -1.56
C VAL A 274 -14.57 -12.93 -2.77
N VAL A 275 -14.66 -11.59 -2.74
CA VAL A 275 -14.26 -10.70 -3.85
C VAL A 275 -13.34 -9.59 -3.37
N GLN A 276 -12.38 -9.21 -4.23
CA GLN A 276 -11.48 -8.07 -4.04
C GLN A 276 -11.11 -7.46 -5.38
N ASN A 277 -11.08 -6.12 -5.44
CA ASN A 277 -10.67 -5.35 -6.61
C ASN A 277 -9.16 -5.06 -6.60
N TYR A 278 -8.63 -4.60 -7.74
CA TYR A 278 -7.33 -3.94 -7.79
C TYR A 278 -7.38 -2.59 -7.09
N GLY A 279 -6.25 -2.19 -6.51
CA GLY A 279 -6.10 -0.87 -5.90
C GLY A 279 -6.01 0.28 -6.90
N ASN A 280 -5.84 1.50 -6.37
CA ASN A 280 -5.59 2.73 -7.12
C ASN A 280 -6.65 3.05 -8.19
N LEU A 281 -7.88 2.59 -7.97
CA LEU A 281 -9.01 2.77 -8.90
C LEU A 281 -8.66 2.43 -10.37
N THR A 282 -7.81 1.44 -10.60
CA THR A 282 -7.48 0.97 -11.96
C THR A 282 -8.67 0.31 -12.64
N GLY A 283 -9.67 -0.12 -11.85
CA GLY A 283 -10.91 -0.71 -12.29
C GLY A 283 -11.99 -0.69 -11.21
N ILE A 284 -13.16 -1.18 -11.56
CA ILE A 284 -14.26 -1.48 -10.63
C ILE A 284 -14.51 -2.99 -10.66
N GLY A 285 -14.59 -3.61 -9.49
CA GLY A 285 -15.08 -4.97 -9.36
C GLY A 285 -16.59 -4.99 -9.63
N HIS A 286 -17.05 -5.89 -10.49
CA HIS A 286 -18.47 -6.06 -10.83
C HIS A 286 -18.84 -7.53 -10.89
N LEU A 287 -19.59 -8.00 -9.91
CA LEU A 287 -20.17 -9.33 -9.85
C LEU A 287 -21.69 -9.22 -9.93
N THR A 288 -22.32 -9.89 -10.88
CA THR A 288 -23.79 -9.93 -10.99
C THR A 288 -24.31 -11.17 -10.29
N LEU A 289 -25.06 -10.99 -9.20
CA LEU A 289 -25.67 -12.06 -8.42
C LEU A 289 -27.12 -12.28 -8.90
N ASN A 290 -27.47 -13.50 -9.25
CA ASN A 290 -28.84 -13.89 -9.56
C ASN A 290 -29.54 -14.36 -8.27
N ILE A 291 -30.53 -13.59 -7.81
CA ILE A 291 -31.22 -13.83 -6.53
C ILE A 291 -32.62 -14.37 -6.80
N ASP A 292 -32.92 -15.52 -6.17
CA ASP A 292 -34.25 -16.12 -6.17
C ASP A 292 -35.10 -15.41 -5.10
N LYS A 293 -36.19 -14.77 -5.53
CA LYS A 293 -37.11 -14.02 -4.64
C LYS A 293 -37.88 -14.90 -3.67
N GLU A 294 -38.27 -16.11 -4.10
CA GLU A 294 -39.05 -17.02 -3.28
C GLU A 294 -38.19 -17.74 -2.22
N LYS A 295 -37.04 -18.26 -2.67
CA LYS A 295 -36.11 -18.99 -1.80
C LYS A 295 -35.20 -18.07 -1.01
N LYS A 296 -35.10 -16.80 -1.44
CA LYS A 296 -34.27 -15.76 -0.80
C LYS A 296 -32.80 -16.17 -0.68
N LEU A 297 -32.24 -16.65 -1.79
CA LEU A 297 -30.85 -17.12 -1.89
C LEU A 297 -30.21 -16.71 -3.23
N ILE A 298 -28.87 -16.68 -3.25
CA ILE A 298 -28.08 -16.52 -4.46
C ILE A 298 -28.09 -17.85 -5.21
N LYS A 299 -28.67 -17.87 -6.45
CA LYS A 299 -28.72 -19.07 -7.30
C LYS A 299 -27.38 -19.31 -8.00
N ASP A 300 -26.85 -18.26 -8.57
CA ASP A 300 -25.59 -18.25 -9.32
C ASP A 300 -25.09 -16.80 -9.46
N TYR A 301 -23.93 -16.66 -10.09
CA TYR A 301 -23.37 -15.35 -10.43
C TYR A 301 -22.83 -15.34 -11.87
N SER A 302 -22.72 -14.14 -12.44
CA SER A 302 -22.15 -13.91 -13.75
C SER A 302 -21.24 -12.69 -13.78
N PHE A 303 -20.43 -12.59 -14.82
CA PHE A 303 -19.46 -11.51 -15.01
C PHE A 303 -19.92 -10.51 -16.07
N PRO A 304 -19.48 -9.24 -15.98
CA PRO A 304 -19.79 -8.22 -16.99
C PRO A 304 -19.08 -8.47 -18.32
N THR A 305 -17.98 -9.22 -18.32
CA THR A 305 -17.18 -9.53 -19.50
C THR A 305 -16.71 -10.98 -19.49
N GLU A 306 -16.26 -11.50 -20.63
CA GLU A 306 -15.63 -12.83 -20.72
C GLU A 306 -14.32 -12.91 -19.93
N ARG A 307 -13.70 -11.77 -19.62
CA ARG A 307 -12.46 -11.70 -18.83
C ARG A 307 -12.67 -11.81 -17.32
N GLY A 308 -13.94 -11.79 -16.86
CA GLY A 308 -14.29 -11.91 -15.44
C GLY A 308 -14.94 -10.66 -14.85
N MET A 309 -14.81 -10.50 -13.54
CA MET A 309 -15.50 -9.47 -12.76
C MET A 309 -14.76 -8.11 -12.71
N MET A 310 -13.55 -7.99 -13.24
CA MET A 310 -12.80 -6.71 -13.23
C MET A 310 -13.15 -5.88 -14.46
N VAL A 311 -13.67 -4.70 -14.26
CA VAL A 311 -13.95 -3.70 -15.30
C VAL A 311 -12.88 -2.63 -15.24
N ASN A 312 -11.94 -2.68 -16.18
CA ASN A 312 -10.87 -1.68 -16.26
C ASN A 312 -11.44 -0.34 -16.76
N LEU A 313 -10.93 0.76 -16.18
CA LEU A 313 -11.44 2.10 -16.49
C LEU A 313 -10.61 2.78 -17.60
N PHE A 314 -10.36 2.07 -18.72
CA PHE A 314 -9.68 2.68 -19.85
C PHE A 314 -10.58 3.70 -20.57
N THR A 315 -10.00 4.83 -20.98
CA THR A 315 -10.71 5.88 -21.72
C THR A 315 -11.28 5.39 -23.05
N ASP A 316 -10.64 4.41 -23.67
CA ASP A 316 -11.09 3.81 -24.94
C ASP A 316 -12.35 2.97 -24.76
N ASP A 317 -12.58 2.37 -23.59
CA ASP A 317 -13.73 1.54 -23.28
C ASP A 317 -14.84 2.30 -22.55
N ILE A 318 -14.44 3.23 -21.65
CA ILE A 318 -15.34 3.98 -20.78
C ILE A 318 -15.01 5.47 -20.87
N TRP A 319 -15.83 6.20 -21.63
CA TRP A 319 -15.67 7.64 -21.77
C TRP A 319 -15.92 8.36 -20.44
N PRO A 320 -14.95 9.14 -19.94
CA PRO A 320 -15.10 9.83 -18.66
C PRO A 320 -16.19 10.90 -18.73
N ASP A 321 -16.92 11.08 -17.62
CA ASP A 321 -17.85 12.20 -17.49
C ASP A 321 -17.08 13.53 -17.52
N PRO A 322 -17.38 14.46 -18.44
CA PRO A 322 -16.57 15.65 -18.63
C PRO A 322 -16.63 16.61 -17.43
N VAL A 323 -17.74 16.69 -16.73
CA VAL A 323 -17.89 17.60 -15.57
C VAL A 323 -17.06 17.08 -14.39
N ILE A 324 -17.12 15.79 -14.16
CA ILE A 324 -16.32 15.13 -13.10
C ILE A 324 -14.84 15.19 -13.44
N ALA A 325 -14.47 14.93 -14.71
CA ALA A 325 -13.08 15.01 -15.16
C ALA A 325 -12.49 16.42 -14.98
N ASP A 326 -13.20 17.46 -15.41
CA ASP A 326 -12.78 18.86 -15.22
C ASP A 326 -12.65 19.22 -13.74
N THR A 327 -13.57 18.74 -12.91
CA THR A 327 -13.51 19.00 -11.46
C THR A 327 -12.29 18.33 -10.81
N ILE A 328 -12.04 17.08 -11.13
CA ILE A 328 -10.86 16.34 -10.59
C ILE A 328 -9.56 17.01 -11.08
N LYS A 329 -9.49 17.39 -12.36
CA LYS A 329 -8.34 18.12 -12.92
C LYS A 329 -8.09 19.46 -12.21
N HIS A 330 -9.15 20.18 -11.89
CA HIS A 330 -9.04 21.41 -11.10
C HIS A 330 -8.52 21.13 -9.68
N TRP A 331 -8.99 20.08 -9.01
CA TRP A 331 -8.46 19.66 -7.70
C TRP A 331 -6.97 19.34 -7.76
N VAL A 332 -6.53 18.57 -8.75
CA VAL A 332 -5.10 18.22 -8.94
C VAL A 332 -4.27 19.49 -9.11
N SER A 333 -4.70 20.44 -9.95
CA SER A 333 -3.95 21.68 -10.18
C SER A 333 -3.88 22.58 -8.94
N THR A 334 -4.96 22.60 -8.13
CA THR A 334 -5.01 23.36 -6.88
C THR A 334 -4.04 22.79 -5.85
N VAL A 335 -4.05 21.47 -5.65
CA VAL A 335 -3.14 20.79 -4.72
C VAL A 335 -1.68 21.00 -5.13
N SER A 336 -1.35 20.83 -6.41
CA SER A 336 0.02 21.06 -6.92
C SER A 336 0.50 22.50 -6.67
N SER A 337 -0.36 23.49 -6.88
CA SER A 337 -0.04 24.89 -6.62
C SER A 337 0.17 25.18 -5.13
N GLN A 338 -0.66 24.60 -4.27
CA GLN A 338 -0.56 24.74 -2.81
C GLN A 338 0.76 24.15 -2.30
N LEU A 339 1.10 22.95 -2.71
CA LEU A 339 2.35 22.27 -2.32
C LEU A 339 3.59 23.07 -2.73
N GLN A 340 3.59 23.67 -3.93
CA GLN A 340 4.69 24.51 -4.37
C GLN A 340 4.80 25.80 -3.51
N SER A 341 3.68 26.39 -3.10
CA SER A 341 3.64 27.52 -2.19
C SER A 341 4.19 27.14 -0.81
N ASP A 342 3.69 26.04 -0.23
CA ASP A 342 4.10 25.56 1.08
C ASP A 342 5.58 25.17 1.12
N TYR A 343 6.10 24.58 0.04
CA TYR A 343 7.51 24.27 -0.13
C TYR A 343 8.38 25.54 -0.05
N SER A 344 8.00 26.57 -0.82
CA SER A 344 8.72 27.84 -0.84
C SER A 344 8.65 28.56 0.52
N GLU A 345 7.50 28.52 1.19
CA GLU A 345 7.29 29.13 2.49
C GLU A 345 8.10 28.42 3.60
N LYS A 346 8.16 27.09 3.59
CA LYS A 346 8.99 26.30 4.52
C LYS A 346 10.46 26.71 4.42
N ILE A 347 11.02 26.77 3.20
CA ILE A 347 12.43 27.14 3.01
C ILE A 347 12.71 28.54 3.56
N SER A 348 11.77 29.51 3.38
CA SER A 348 11.95 30.89 3.80
C SER A 348 11.92 31.09 5.32
N LYS A 349 11.31 30.18 6.06
CA LYS A 349 11.10 30.28 7.53
C LYS A 349 12.17 29.55 8.37
N ILE A 350 13.07 28.80 7.72
CA ILE A 350 14.07 28.02 8.45
C ILE A 350 15.29 28.89 8.75
N ASP A 351 15.55 29.11 10.02
CA ASP A 351 16.77 29.76 10.52
C ASP A 351 17.97 28.81 10.47
N ASN A 352 19.20 29.36 10.42
CA ASN A 352 20.42 28.55 10.49
C ASN A 352 20.53 27.90 11.88
N THR A 353 20.79 26.59 11.90
CA THR A 353 20.96 25.81 13.13
C THR A 353 22.42 25.40 13.35
N ASP A 354 22.86 25.37 14.60
CA ASP A 354 24.16 24.82 14.96
C ASP A 354 24.11 23.28 14.92
N CYS A 355 25.04 22.69 14.19
CA CYS A 355 25.13 21.23 14.02
C CYS A 355 25.97 20.60 15.14
N VAL A 356 25.54 20.74 16.37
CA VAL A 356 26.22 20.06 17.48
C VAL A 356 25.49 18.75 17.75
N SER A 357 26.19 17.62 17.58
CA SER A 357 25.67 16.33 18.04
C SER A 357 25.68 16.31 19.57
N ASN A 358 24.49 16.26 20.18
CA ASN A 358 24.37 16.00 21.62
C ASN A 358 24.56 14.48 21.84
N LYS A 359 25.78 14.09 22.16
CA LYS A 359 26.15 12.71 22.48
C LYS A 359 25.82 12.37 23.94
N GLU A 360 24.58 12.11 24.27
CA GLU A 360 24.22 11.36 25.48
C GLU A 360 23.55 10.05 25.05
N SER A 361 24.34 8.99 24.90
CA SER A 361 23.82 7.64 24.75
C SER A 361 23.14 7.21 26.06
N ASN A 362 21.86 6.85 25.97
CA ASN A 362 21.10 6.33 27.11
C ASN A 362 21.29 4.82 27.32
N TYR A 363 22.08 4.17 26.47
CA TYR A 363 22.27 2.71 26.42
C TYR A 363 23.79 2.40 26.44
N SER A 364 24.17 1.25 26.98
CA SER A 364 25.54 0.82 27.09
C SER A 364 25.73 -0.70 26.96
N ASP A 365 24.79 -1.38 26.31
CA ASP A 365 24.85 -2.85 26.18
C ASP A 365 25.87 -3.26 25.10
N TYR A 366 26.14 -2.39 24.12
CA TYR A 366 27.06 -2.61 23.01
C TYR A 366 28.13 -1.48 22.97
N SER A 367 29.27 -1.79 22.36
CA SER A 367 30.35 -0.81 22.20
C SER A 367 30.52 -0.45 20.71
N VAL A 368 29.48 0.07 20.11
CA VAL A 368 29.50 0.48 18.70
C VAL A 368 30.23 1.82 18.57
N PRO A 369 31.25 1.92 17.71
CA PRO A 369 31.98 3.21 17.55
C PRO A 369 31.14 4.20 16.75
N SER A 370 31.30 5.48 17.06
CA SER A 370 30.72 6.56 16.22
C SER A 370 31.43 6.59 14.87
N LEU A 371 30.60 6.58 13.81
CA LEU A 371 31.04 6.63 12.41
C LEU A 371 30.69 7.96 11.74
N GLY A 372 29.71 8.69 12.28
CA GLY A 372 29.34 10.02 11.84
C GLY A 372 30.47 11.03 12.00
N LYS A 373 30.58 11.97 11.06
CA LYS A 373 31.63 12.99 11.00
C LYS A 373 31.02 14.38 10.96
N ASP A 374 31.46 15.26 11.83
CA ASP A 374 30.97 16.66 11.96
C ASP A 374 31.09 17.49 10.66
N ASN A 375 31.97 17.10 9.74
CA ASN A 375 32.25 17.82 8.48
C ASN A 375 31.83 17.06 7.21
N ALA A 376 30.99 16.05 7.35
CA ALA A 376 30.48 15.27 6.23
C ALA A 376 28.97 15.11 6.35
N LEU A 377 28.33 14.74 5.25
CA LEU A 377 26.99 14.18 5.19
C LEU A 377 27.14 12.66 5.19
N ASP A 378 26.70 12.03 6.27
CA ASP A 378 26.79 10.60 6.47
C ASP A 378 25.44 9.94 6.21
N ILE A 379 25.37 9.10 5.16
CA ILE A 379 24.13 8.45 4.72
C ILE A 379 24.32 6.94 4.70
N MET A 380 23.38 6.23 5.31
CA MET A 380 23.41 4.77 5.42
C MET A 380 22.17 4.14 4.80
N THR A 381 22.30 2.94 4.21
CA THR A 381 21.18 2.04 3.92
C THR A 381 21.25 0.82 4.83
N TRP A 382 20.09 0.38 5.33
CA TRP A 382 20.02 -0.76 6.24
C TRP A 382 18.70 -1.53 6.08
N ASN A 383 18.74 -2.69 5.44
CA ASN A 383 17.63 -3.63 5.52
C ASN A 383 17.62 -4.26 6.92
N MET A 384 16.51 -4.12 7.66
CA MET A 384 16.36 -4.56 9.06
C MET A 384 15.62 -5.90 9.20
N GLU A 385 15.54 -6.69 8.14
CA GLU A 385 14.91 -8.02 8.10
C GLU A 385 13.63 -8.13 8.95
N ARG A 386 12.50 -7.72 8.38
CA ARG A 386 11.17 -7.86 9.02
C ARG A 386 11.11 -7.24 10.44
N PHE A 387 11.64 -6.04 10.58
CA PHE A 387 11.72 -5.33 11.86
C PHE A 387 10.37 -5.23 12.60
N PRO A 388 10.32 -5.54 13.92
CA PRO A 388 11.42 -6.01 14.78
C PRO A 388 11.47 -7.54 14.85
N LEU A 389 12.58 -8.16 14.48
CA LEU A 389 12.76 -9.61 14.36
C LEU A 389 12.48 -10.36 15.68
N LYS A 390 12.95 -9.81 16.81
CA LYS A 390 12.78 -10.33 18.19
C LYS A 390 12.03 -9.36 19.11
N GLY A 391 11.13 -8.54 18.55
CA GLY A 391 10.36 -7.58 19.33
C GLY A 391 11.23 -6.56 20.07
N SER A 392 10.96 -6.32 21.36
CA SER A 392 11.63 -5.28 22.12
C SER A 392 13.16 -5.45 22.23
N SER A 393 13.69 -6.67 22.10
CA SER A 393 15.14 -6.90 22.08
C SER A 393 15.79 -6.32 20.82
N THR A 394 15.19 -6.52 19.66
CA THR A 394 15.63 -5.88 18.41
C THR A 394 15.51 -4.36 18.50
N MET A 395 14.38 -3.85 19.02
CA MET A 395 14.14 -2.42 19.14
C MET A 395 15.23 -1.72 19.99
N LYS A 396 15.58 -2.30 21.14
CA LYS A 396 16.64 -1.77 22.02
C LYS A 396 17.99 -1.77 21.34
N ALA A 397 18.38 -2.91 20.74
CA ALA A 397 19.66 -3.03 20.07
C ALA A 397 19.78 -2.03 18.90
N VAL A 398 18.74 -1.89 18.08
CA VAL A 398 18.74 -0.96 16.94
C VAL A 398 18.77 0.49 17.40
N ALA A 399 18.00 0.86 18.43
CA ALA A 399 18.03 2.23 18.98
C ALA A 399 19.43 2.61 19.47
N GLU A 400 20.10 1.75 20.26
CA GLU A 400 21.47 1.95 20.73
C GLU A 400 22.45 2.09 19.57
N ILE A 401 22.39 1.17 18.60
CA ILE A 401 23.27 1.19 17.42
C ILE A 401 23.11 2.49 16.62
N ILE A 402 21.89 2.97 16.40
CA ILE A 402 21.66 4.22 15.67
C ILE A 402 22.28 5.40 16.42
N GLN A 403 22.10 5.49 17.74
CA GLN A 403 22.69 6.55 18.56
C GLN A 403 24.22 6.51 18.54
N ASP A 404 24.79 5.32 18.70
CA ASP A 404 26.24 5.14 18.76
C ASP A 404 26.91 5.44 17.42
N LEU A 405 26.31 4.96 16.32
CA LEU A 405 26.81 5.22 14.96
C LEU A 405 26.82 6.70 14.62
N ASP A 406 25.89 7.47 15.13
CA ASP A 406 25.76 8.92 14.93
C ASP A 406 25.73 9.34 13.46
N VAL A 407 25.03 8.57 12.60
CA VAL A 407 24.88 8.80 11.17
C VAL A 407 23.72 9.78 10.92
N ASP A 408 23.82 10.63 9.88
CA ASP A 408 22.88 11.74 9.67
C ASP A 408 21.55 11.31 9.06
N ILE A 409 21.60 10.39 8.09
CA ILE A 409 20.42 9.82 7.40
C ILE A 409 20.56 8.30 7.28
N ILE A 410 19.49 7.57 7.55
CA ILE A 410 19.44 6.11 7.39
C ILE A 410 18.20 5.72 6.60
N GLY A 411 18.40 5.17 5.39
CA GLY A 411 17.34 4.51 4.64
C GLY A 411 17.12 3.09 5.16
N VAL A 412 15.91 2.81 5.66
CA VAL A 412 15.56 1.54 6.29
C VAL A 412 14.57 0.77 5.42
N GLN A 413 14.76 -0.54 5.29
CA GLN A 413 13.84 -1.43 4.59
C GLN A 413 13.32 -2.52 5.54
N GLU A 414 12.17 -3.09 5.19
CA GLU A 414 11.50 -4.19 5.89
C GLU A 414 10.92 -3.87 7.27
N VAL A 415 10.38 -2.68 7.46
CA VAL A 415 9.58 -2.37 8.66
C VAL A 415 8.22 -3.06 8.54
N ILE A 416 7.94 -4.06 9.40
CA ILE A 416 6.65 -4.78 9.40
C ILE A 416 5.70 -4.34 10.51
N LYS A 417 6.22 -3.68 11.54
CA LYS A 417 5.42 -3.16 12.66
C LYS A 417 5.71 -1.69 12.88
N ILE A 418 4.88 -0.85 12.28
CA ILE A 418 5.02 0.61 12.33
C ILE A 418 4.93 1.13 13.78
N GLY A 419 4.04 0.57 14.60
CA GLY A 419 3.90 0.97 16.01
C GLY A 419 5.17 0.71 16.83
N ASP A 420 5.78 -0.49 16.67
CA ASP A 420 7.02 -0.86 17.36
C ASP A 420 8.19 0.02 16.86
N PHE A 421 8.21 0.35 15.56
CA PHE A 421 9.20 1.25 14.97
C PHE A 421 9.08 2.67 15.53
N ALA A 422 7.88 3.22 15.61
CA ALA A 422 7.63 4.53 16.19
C ALA A 422 7.97 4.57 17.70
N GLU A 423 7.64 3.49 18.43
CA GLU A 423 8.04 3.35 19.83
C GLU A 423 9.57 3.37 19.98
N MET A 424 10.30 2.60 19.19
CA MET A 424 11.76 2.62 19.16
C MET A 424 12.31 4.02 18.87
N MET A 425 11.75 4.72 17.86
CA MET A 425 12.17 6.07 17.51
C MET A 425 11.92 7.09 18.65
N SER A 426 10.91 6.87 19.50
CA SER A 426 10.68 7.72 20.66
C SER A 426 11.78 7.62 21.73
N TRP A 427 12.61 6.59 21.71
CA TRP A 427 13.73 6.39 22.62
C TRP A 427 15.00 7.14 22.18
N ILE A 428 15.06 7.56 20.91
CA ILE A 428 16.16 8.30 20.29
C ILE A 428 15.68 9.67 19.77
N PRO A 429 15.32 10.61 20.67
CA PRO A 429 14.59 11.83 20.34
C PRO A 429 15.37 12.84 19.47
N GLU A 430 16.67 12.68 19.29
CA GLU A 430 17.52 13.46 18.38
C GLU A 430 17.23 13.14 16.90
N TYR A 431 16.66 11.97 16.62
CA TYR A 431 16.22 11.56 15.28
C TYR A 431 14.72 11.74 15.10
N ASP A 432 14.31 11.84 13.84
CA ASP A 432 12.93 11.72 13.37
C ASP A 432 12.89 10.81 12.15
N PHE A 433 11.71 10.52 11.62
CA PHE A 433 11.59 9.59 10.50
C PHE A 433 10.45 9.95 9.57
N VAL A 434 10.58 9.49 8.32
CA VAL A 434 9.50 9.47 7.31
C VAL A 434 9.24 8.02 6.94
N LEU A 435 7.96 7.62 6.90
CA LEU A 435 7.51 6.28 6.51
C LEU A 435 6.87 6.29 5.13
N SER A 436 7.03 5.19 4.39
CA SER A 436 6.21 4.92 3.19
C SER A 436 4.73 4.80 3.56
N ARG A 437 3.85 5.24 2.64
CA ARG A 437 2.39 5.27 2.85
C ARG A 437 1.62 4.42 1.85
N GLN A 438 2.29 4.01 0.77
CA GLN A 438 1.73 3.26 -0.35
C GLN A 438 2.20 1.82 -0.41
N SER A 439 3.21 1.45 0.37
CA SER A 439 3.68 0.07 0.43
C SER A 439 2.56 -0.86 0.87
N SER A 440 2.41 -1.98 0.21
CA SER A 440 1.41 -2.98 0.55
C SER A 440 1.86 -3.91 1.68
N PHE A 441 3.16 -3.99 1.93
CA PHE A 441 3.81 -4.76 3.00
C PHE A 441 5.31 -4.43 3.02
N LEU A 442 6.00 -4.65 4.13
CA LEU A 442 7.42 -4.33 4.29
C LEU A 442 7.69 -2.85 4.02
N GLU A 443 7.23 -2.01 4.94
CA GLU A 443 7.36 -0.56 4.82
C GLU A 443 8.82 -0.13 4.73
N GLN A 444 9.02 1.03 4.12
CA GLN A 444 10.31 1.70 4.03
C GLN A 444 10.29 2.93 4.94
N ALA A 445 11.43 3.26 5.54
CA ALA A 445 11.57 4.47 6.33
C ALA A 445 12.86 5.20 5.98
N ILE A 446 12.88 6.51 6.21
CA ILE A 446 14.09 7.31 6.24
C ILE A 446 14.17 7.96 7.61
N ILE A 447 15.18 7.56 8.42
CA ILE A 447 15.50 8.17 9.71
C ILE A 447 16.49 9.31 9.46
N TYR A 448 16.35 10.43 10.16
CA TYR A 448 17.23 11.59 9.98
C TYR A 448 17.40 12.40 11.27
N LYS A 449 18.55 13.09 11.42
CA LYS A 449 18.80 14.01 12.53
C LYS A 449 17.96 15.28 12.43
N LYS A 450 17.08 15.55 13.40
CA LYS A 450 16.14 16.69 13.39
C LYS A 450 16.79 18.06 13.34
N ASN A 451 17.96 18.18 13.97
CA ASN A 451 18.70 19.46 14.04
C ASN A 451 19.39 19.81 12.73
N MET A 452 19.55 18.87 11.80
CA MET A 452 20.26 19.07 10.52
C MET A 452 19.33 19.07 9.33
N PHE A 453 18.15 18.43 9.44
CA PHE A 453 17.26 18.22 8.30
C PHE A 453 15.84 18.69 8.57
N THR A 454 15.26 19.33 7.58
CA THR A 454 13.82 19.62 7.53
C THR A 454 13.20 18.95 6.31
N VAL A 455 12.15 18.17 6.51
CA VAL A 455 11.37 17.57 5.43
C VAL A 455 10.61 18.65 4.68
N LEU A 456 10.95 18.84 3.40
CA LEU A 456 10.27 19.76 2.50
C LEU A 456 9.07 19.09 1.82
N GLY A 457 9.24 17.82 1.44
CA GLY A 457 8.21 17.03 0.79
C GLY A 457 8.50 15.53 0.84
N GLN A 458 7.43 14.74 0.72
CA GLN A 458 7.47 13.28 0.59
C GLN A 458 6.64 12.87 -0.62
N ASP A 459 7.14 11.92 -1.40
CA ASP A 459 6.44 11.33 -2.53
C ASP A 459 6.76 9.84 -2.64
N GLU A 460 5.87 9.09 -3.25
CA GLU A 460 6.05 7.68 -3.58
C GLU A 460 5.68 7.49 -5.06
N PRO A 461 6.58 7.88 -5.97
CA PRO A 461 6.36 7.74 -7.39
C PRO A 461 6.16 6.27 -7.74
N PHE A 462 5.36 6.01 -8.78
CA PHE A 462 4.97 4.64 -9.20
C PHE A 462 4.02 3.90 -8.26
N ALA A 463 3.42 4.56 -7.27
CA ALA A 463 2.42 3.94 -6.41
C ALA A 463 1.23 3.38 -7.20
N PHE A 464 0.91 3.97 -8.36
CA PHE A 464 -0.09 3.45 -9.30
C PHE A 464 0.39 2.26 -10.13
N ASP A 465 1.71 2.12 -10.29
CA ASP A 465 2.37 1.10 -11.10
C ASP A 465 3.48 0.44 -10.28
N ASP A 466 3.12 -0.02 -9.08
CA ASP A 466 4.02 -0.61 -8.11
C ASP A 466 4.44 -2.06 -8.45
N TYR A 467 3.90 -2.61 -9.54
CA TYR A 467 4.19 -3.99 -9.94
C TYR A 467 5.69 -4.25 -10.09
N TYR A 468 6.41 -3.35 -10.77
CA TYR A 468 7.86 -3.51 -10.95
C TYR A 468 8.63 -3.28 -9.66
N PHE A 469 8.09 -2.49 -8.74
CA PHE A 469 8.64 -2.25 -7.40
C PHE A 469 8.12 -3.23 -6.34
N ALA A 470 7.46 -4.32 -6.76
CA ALA A 470 6.97 -5.39 -5.89
C ALA A 470 5.96 -4.94 -4.83
N GLY A 471 5.12 -3.95 -5.14
CA GLY A 471 4.15 -3.38 -4.19
C GLY A 471 4.81 -2.46 -3.15
N ARG A 472 6.04 -1.99 -3.40
CA ARG A 472 6.83 -1.11 -2.54
C ARG A 472 7.41 0.01 -3.38
N PRO A 473 6.61 1.03 -3.78
CA PRO A 473 7.12 2.16 -4.54
C PRO A 473 8.27 2.84 -3.78
N PRO A 474 9.24 3.44 -4.48
CA PRO A 474 10.34 4.16 -3.84
C PRO A 474 9.82 5.26 -2.92
N LEU A 475 10.36 5.35 -1.72
CA LEU A 475 10.12 6.47 -0.80
C LEU A 475 11.08 7.61 -1.16
N VAL A 476 10.55 8.70 -1.71
CA VAL A 476 11.30 9.90 -2.09
C VAL A 476 11.04 10.99 -1.07
N VAL A 477 12.10 11.54 -0.47
CA VAL A 477 11.99 12.65 0.49
C VAL A 477 12.92 13.78 0.07
N ASP A 478 12.35 14.94 -0.16
CA ASP A 478 13.10 16.17 -0.37
C ASP A 478 13.39 16.81 1.00
N PHE A 479 14.67 16.92 1.35
CA PHE A 479 15.14 17.54 2.59
C PHE A 479 15.78 18.90 2.33
N LEU A 480 15.63 19.82 3.26
CA LEU A 480 16.56 20.91 3.44
C LEU A 480 17.62 20.50 4.46
N TYR A 481 18.83 20.29 4.02
CA TYR A 481 20.00 20.21 4.88
C TYR A 481 20.39 21.62 5.32
N ASN A 482 20.50 21.83 6.63
CA ASN A 482 20.79 23.12 7.21
C ASN A 482 21.75 22.92 8.38
N CYS A 483 23.03 23.23 8.16
CA CYS A 483 24.11 22.96 9.10
C CYS A 483 25.18 24.05 9.05
N GLY A 484 25.22 24.91 10.06
CA GLY A 484 26.11 26.06 10.14
C GLY A 484 25.81 27.06 8.98
N GLU A 485 26.78 27.29 8.11
CA GLU A 485 26.62 28.17 6.95
C GLU A 485 26.10 27.45 5.70
N VAL A 486 25.98 26.12 5.74
CA VAL A 486 25.54 25.31 4.59
C VAL A 486 24.03 25.13 4.64
N LYS A 487 23.34 25.63 3.62
CA LYS A 487 21.90 25.43 3.39
C LYS A 487 21.69 24.87 2.00
N GLN A 488 21.17 23.63 1.91
CA GLN A 488 21.12 22.90 0.66
C GLN A 488 19.94 21.95 0.58
N GLU A 489 19.22 21.95 -0.55
CA GLU A 489 18.21 20.93 -0.83
C GLU A 489 18.87 19.62 -1.28
N ILE A 490 18.41 18.50 -0.72
CA ILE A 490 18.88 17.15 -1.02
C ILE A 490 17.67 16.24 -1.18
N CYS A 491 17.62 15.48 -2.26
CA CYS A 491 16.60 14.45 -2.47
C CYS A 491 17.18 13.09 -2.07
N VAL A 492 16.55 12.44 -1.10
CA VAL A 492 16.91 11.07 -0.68
C VAL A 492 15.82 10.11 -1.11
N ILE A 493 16.24 9.02 -1.76
CA ILE A 493 15.34 7.98 -2.26
C ILE A 493 15.69 6.66 -1.58
N ASN A 494 14.72 6.05 -0.91
CA ASN A 494 14.88 4.75 -0.31
C ASN A 494 14.10 3.70 -1.10
N MET A 495 14.70 2.54 -1.36
CA MET A 495 14.12 1.49 -2.18
C MET A 495 14.29 0.10 -1.59
N HIS A 496 13.33 -0.78 -1.91
CA HIS A 496 13.45 -2.20 -1.67
C HIS A 496 12.87 -2.97 -2.85
N LEU A 497 13.73 -3.44 -3.75
CA LEU A 497 13.32 -4.10 -5.00
C LEU A 497 12.91 -5.57 -4.80
N LYS A 498 12.37 -6.19 -5.86
CA LYS A 498 11.95 -7.59 -5.85
C LYS A 498 13.16 -8.51 -5.80
N CYS A 499 13.24 -9.35 -4.77
CA CYS A 499 14.29 -10.37 -4.63
C CYS A 499 14.22 -11.48 -5.70
N CYS A 500 15.27 -12.27 -5.73
CA CYS A 500 15.37 -13.60 -6.34
C CYS A 500 15.37 -13.59 -7.87
N GLY A 501 15.64 -14.77 -8.49
CA GLY A 501 15.79 -14.88 -9.94
C GLY A 501 14.51 -14.58 -10.74
N ASP A 502 13.34 -14.84 -10.17
CA ASP A 502 12.03 -14.49 -10.75
C ASP A 502 11.75 -12.97 -10.74
N GLY A 503 12.53 -12.19 -9.97
CA GLY A 503 12.44 -10.73 -9.89
C GLY A 503 13.22 -9.98 -10.97
N LEU A 504 14.12 -10.62 -11.72
CA LEU A 504 15.04 -9.96 -12.65
C LEU A 504 14.33 -9.01 -13.65
N TYR A 505 13.32 -9.50 -14.35
CA TYR A 505 12.56 -8.66 -15.30
C TYR A 505 11.94 -7.44 -14.63
N ARG A 506 11.42 -7.62 -13.41
CA ARG A 506 10.80 -6.51 -12.64
C ARG A 506 11.86 -5.48 -12.26
N ARG A 507 13.03 -5.91 -11.78
CA ARG A 507 14.15 -5.01 -11.47
C ARG A 507 14.63 -4.24 -12.70
N GLN A 508 14.74 -4.90 -13.86
CA GLN A 508 15.11 -4.23 -15.12
C GLN A 508 14.10 -3.15 -15.52
N GLN A 509 12.80 -3.39 -15.34
CA GLN A 509 11.78 -2.38 -15.65
C GLN A 509 11.75 -1.26 -14.61
N SER A 510 11.88 -1.57 -13.32
CA SER A 510 11.97 -0.54 -12.28
C SER A 510 13.17 0.38 -12.48
N MET A 511 14.31 -0.14 -12.93
CA MET A 511 15.50 0.69 -13.22
C MET A 511 15.26 1.66 -14.39
N LYS A 512 14.54 1.25 -15.42
CA LYS A 512 14.18 2.16 -16.54
C LYS A 512 13.27 3.28 -16.05
N GLN A 513 12.21 2.94 -15.32
CA GLN A 513 11.26 3.91 -14.79
C GLN A 513 11.93 4.88 -13.80
N LEU A 514 12.79 4.36 -12.93
CA LEU A 514 13.53 5.18 -11.98
C LEU A 514 14.50 6.12 -12.70
N HIS A 515 15.23 5.65 -13.70
CA HIS A 515 16.15 6.48 -14.48
C HIS A 515 15.42 7.65 -15.18
N GLU A 516 14.27 7.37 -15.81
CA GLU A 516 13.43 8.40 -16.44
C GLU A 516 13.00 9.47 -15.42
N LEU A 517 12.53 9.07 -14.25
CA LEU A 517 12.14 9.97 -13.16
C LEU A 517 13.32 10.84 -12.69
N LEU A 518 14.49 10.22 -12.50
CA LEU A 518 15.65 10.95 -11.99
C LEU A 518 16.24 11.90 -13.04
N MET A 519 16.21 11.52 -14.31
CA MET A 519 16.58 12.42 -15.41
C MET A 519 15.67 13.65 -15.50
N GLU A 520 14.37 13.48 -15.27
CA GLU A 520 13.43 14.61 -15.17
C GLU A 520 13.81 15.54 -14.01
N LYS A 521 14.10 15.00 -12.82
CA LYS A 521 14.55 15.79 -11.67
C LYS A 521 15.86 16.54 -11.97
N VAL A 522 16.86 15.85 -12.52
CA VAL A 522 18.16 16.46 -12.89
C VAL A 522 17.99 17.57 -13.92
N SER A 523 17.17 17.34 -14.97
CA SER A 523 16.91 18.33 -16.03
C SER A 523 16.23 19.61 -15.53
N THR A 524 15.48 19.52 -14.42
CA THR A 524 14.84 20.67 -13.75
C THR A 524 15.74 21.33 -12.70
N GLY A 525 17.00 20.93 -12.59
CA GLY A 525 18.00 21.51 -11.67
C GLY A 525 18.05 20.84 -10.29
N LYS A 526 17.24 19.83 -10.02
CA LYS A 526 17.30 19.02 -8.79
C LYS A 526 18.31 17.89 -8.96
N ASN A 527 19.59 18.24 -8.94
CA ASN A 527 20.69 17.32 -9.23
C ASN A 527 21.46 16.81 -7.98
N LYS A 528 20.97 17.08 -6.78
CA LYS A 528 21.53 16.57 -5.53
C LYS A 528 20.66 15.44 -5.00
N ILE A 529 20.79 14.27 -5.64
CA ILE A 529 20.00 13.08 -5.37
C ILE A 529 20.90 11.98 -4.83
N ILE A 530 20.44 11.30 -3.78
CA ILE A 530 21.08 10.11 -3.20
C ILE A 530 20.02 9.01 -3.11
N ALA A 531 20.23 7.92 -3.83
CA ALA A 531 19.35 6.75 -3.81
C ALA A 531 20.03 5.61 -3.05
N VAL A 532 19.35 5.13 -2.01
CA VAL A 532 19.82 4.07 -1.11
C VAL A 532 18.80 2.94 -1.08
N GLY A 533 19.21 1.74 -0.69
CA GLY A 533 18.26 0.65 -0.49
C GLY A 533 18.84 -0.74 -0.64
N ASP A 534 17.98 -1.71 -0.43
CA ASP A 534 18.18 -3.09 -0.87
C ASP A 534 17.66 -3.23 -2.31
N TRP A 535 18.60 -3.23 -3.26
CA TRP A 535 18.30 -3.30 -4.69
C TRP A 535 18.10 -4.73 -5.18
N ASN A 536 18.41 -5.71 -4.33
CA ASN A 536 18.23 -7.15 -4.58
C ASN A 536 18.91 -7.64 -5.88
N ASP A 537 19.99 -7.00 -6.28
CA ASP A 537 20.78 -7.37 -7.47
C ASP A 537 22.24 -6.97 -7.32
N GLU A 538 23.13 -7.54 -8.14
CA GLU A 538 24.56 -7.30 -8.07
C GLU A 538 25.03 -6.39 -9.23
N LEU A 539 25.87 -5.39 -8.92
CA LEU A 539 26.45 -4.49 -9.93
C LEU A 539 27.40 -5.21 -10.91
N GLN A 540 27.94 -6.34 -10.49
CA GLN A 540 28.87 -7.17 -11.28
C GLN A 540 28.16 -8.01 -12.35
N ASP A 541 26.85 -8.15 -12.30
CA ASP A 541 26.07 -8.89 -13.29
C ASP A 541 26.28 -8.30 -14.69
N THR A 542 26.23 -9.15 -15.71
CA THR A 542 26.51 -8.75 -17.08
C THR A 542 25.44 -9.24 -18.07
N GLY A 543 25.37 -8.57 -19.21
CA GLY A 543 24.50 -8.96 -20.33
C GLY A 543 23.04 -8.94 -19.92
N ILE A 544 22.31 -10.01 -20.17
CA ILE A 544 20.86 -10.11 -19.92
C ILE A 544 20.49 -10.14 -18.43
N TYR A 545 21.45 -10.40 -17.56
CA TYR A 545 21.24 -10.41 -16.11
C TYR A 545 21.46 -9.05 -15.46
N GLN A 546 22.02 -8.07 -16.17
CA GLN A 546 22.28 -6.74 -15.63
C GLN A 546 20.99 -5.91 -15.53
N SER A 547 20.60 -5.57 -14.30
CA SER A 547 19.44 -4.70 -14.05
C SER A 547 19.78 -3.21 -14.13
N PHE A 548 21.00 -2.83 -13.73
CA PHE A 548 21.41 -1.44 -13.55
C PHE A 548 21.86 -0.72 -14.83
N SER A 549 21.71 -1.37 -16.00
CA SER A 549 22.17 -0.84 -17.30
C SER A 549 21.77 0.62 -17.56
N PRO A 550 20.54 1.11 -17.25
CA PRO A 550 20.18 2.51 -17.48
C PRO A 550 21.10 3.49 -16.77
N PHE A 551 21.53 3.19 -15.54
CA PHE A 551 22.40 4.03 -14.74
C PHE A 551 23.89 3.81 -15.03
N ILE A 552 24.32 2.57 -15.22
CA ILE A 552 25.72 2.23 -15.54
C ILE A 552 26.14 2.86 -16.87
N ASN A 553 25.22 2.98 -17.82
CA ASN A 553 25.48 3.60 -19.14
C ASN A 553 25.35 5.13 -19.12
N ASP A 554 24.88 5.73 -18.02
CA ASP A 554 24.68 7.17 -17.86
C ASP A 554 25.56 7.74 -16.73
N ARG A 555 26.85 7.57 -16.89
CA ARG A 555 27.87 8.01 -15.93
C ARG A 555 28.02 9.52 -15.80
N GLU A 556 27.52 10.27 -16.75
CA GLU A 556 27.48 11.73 -16.70
C GLU A 556 26.53 12.23 -15.61
N HIS A 557 25.45 11.49 -15.36
CA HIS A 557 24.42 11.90 -14.42
C HIS A 557 24.39 11.09 -13.13
N PHE A 558 24.81 9.81 -13.15
CA PHE A 558 24.67 8.91 -12.00
C PHE A 558 25.90 8.05 -11.76
N LEU A 559 26.20 7.81 -10.48
CA LEU A 559 27.30 6.95 -10.04
C LEU A 559 26.85 6.05 -8.88
N PHE A 560 26.96 4.74 -9.05
CA PHE A 560 26.91 3.81 -7.92
C PHE A 560 28.22 3.87 -7.14
N VAL A 561 28.23 4.56 -6.00
CA VAL A 561 29.44 4.69 -5.17
C VAL A 561 29.91 3.37 -4.59
N THR A 562 29.00 2.41 -4.46
CA THR A 562 29.28 1.04 -4.01
C THR A 562 30.14 0.23 -4.98
N GLU A 563 30.30 0.64 -6.25
CA GLU A 563 31.25 0.02 -7.19
C GLU A 563 32.69 -0.04 -6.64
N LYS A 564 33.07 0.88 -5.77
CA LYS A 564 34.40 0.88 -5.16
C LYS A 564 34.65 -0.30 -4.22
N ILE A 565 33.59 -0.94 -3.70
CA ILE A 565 33.70 -1.97 -2.65
C ILE A 565 33.03 -3.31 -2.99
N VAL A 566 32.21 -3.41 -4.02
CA VAL A 566 31.45 -4.65 -4.34
C VAL A 566 32.35 -5.88 -4.64
N ASN A 567 33.60 -5.67 -5.04
CA ASN A 567 34.56 -6.75 -5.31
C ASN A 567 35.38 -7.15 -4.07
N ASP A 568 35.22 -6.47 -2.94
CA ASP A 568 35.88 -6.79 -1.69
C ASP A 568 35.02 -7.76 -0.87
N SER A 569 35.46 -9.01 -0.74
CA SER A 569 34.74 -10.05 0.00
C SER A 569 34.51 -9.74 1.49
N THR A 570 35.24 -8.79 2.05
CA THR A 570 35.06 -8.33 3.45
C THR A 570 33.93 -7.31 3.59
N GLN A 571 33.47 -6.73 2.47
CA GLN A 571 32.49 -5.65 2.42
C GLN A 571 31.07 -6.11 2.01
N GLN A 572 30.85 -7.42 1.97
CA GLN A 572 29.54 -7.96 1.54
C GLN A 572 28.38 -7.48 2.40
N SER A 573 27.31 -7.02 1.76
CA SER A 573 26.11 -6.57 2.45
C SER A 573 25.19 -7.72 2.88
N TYR A 574 25.26 -8.87 2.19
CA TYR A 574 24.49 -10.08 2.51
C TYR A 574 25.39 -11.30 2.75
N PRO A 575 26.04 -11.40 3.94
CA PRO A 575 27.04 -12.42 4.21
C PRO A 575 26.55 -13.87 4.25
N SER A 576 25.26 -14.09 4.54
CA SER A 576 24.67 -15.44 4.60
C SER A 576 24.74 -16.19 3.26
N TRP A 577 24.66 -15.46 2.16
CA TRP A 577 24.90 -15.92 0.80
C TRP A 577 25.77 -14.85 0.16
N PRO A 578 27.09 -15.02 0.13
CA PRO A 578 28.03 -13.95 -0.16
C PRO A 578 27.64 -13.13 -1.41
N SER A 579 26.91 -12.04 -1.19
CA SER A 579 26.37 -11.16 -2.21
C SER A 579 26.42 -9.71 -1.75
N PHE A 580 26.41 -8.80 -2.71
CA PHE A 580 26.36 -7.36 -2.46
C PHE A 580 25.04 -6.80 -3.05
N LEU A 581 23.98 -6.72 -2.23
CA LEU A 581 22.61 -6.40 -2.65
C LEU A 581 22.18 -4.98 -2.31
N ASP A 582 22.85 -4.37 -1.29
CA ASP A 582 22.51 -3.05 -0.79
C ASP A 582 23.43 -2.01 -1.43
N HIS A 583 22.86 -1.06 -2.17
CA HIS A 583 23.63 -0.09 -2.92
C HIS A 583 23.27 1.34 -2.59
N ILE A 584 24.25 2.22 -2.80
CA ILE A 584 24.06 3.67 -2.78
C ILE A 584 24.49 4.23 -4.13
N MET A 585 23.59 5.02 -4.73
CA MET A 585 23.81 5.74 -5.96
C MET A 585 23.64 7.24 -5.71
N ILE A 586 24.51 8.05 -6.33
CA ILE A 586 24.45 9.51 -6.28
C ILE A 586 24.27 10.09 -7.69
N SER A 587 23.68 11.28 -7.76
CA SER A 587 23.60 12.04 -9.00
C SER A 587 24.79 13.02 -9.15
N ASN A 588 24.92 13.61 -10.33
CA ASN A 588 26.06 14.46 -10.72
C ASN A 588 26.30 15.65 -9.79
N GLY A 589 25.32 16.11 -9.02
CA GLY A 589 25.52 17.14 -7.98
C GLY A 589 26.44 16.72 -6.82
N PHE A 590 26.77 15.41 -6.72
CA PHE A 590 27.64 14.86 -5.68
C PHE A 590 28.85 14.09 -6.22
N ILE A 591 28.95 13.83 -7.53
CA ILE A 591 30.00 12.96 -8.10
C ILE A 591 31.38 13.52 -7.84
N ASP A 592 31.64 14.77 -8.17
CA ASP A 592 32.97 15.40 -7.96
C ASP A 592 33.36 15.37 -6.47
N LEU A 593 32.42 15.67 -5.59
CA LEU A 593 32.63 15.66 -4.15
C LEU A 593 32.99 14.27 -3.61
N PHE A 594 32.31 13.23 -4.13
CA PHE A 594 32.60 11.84 -3.78
C PHE A 594 33.96 11.39 -4.33
N GLU A 595 34.28 11.72 -5.56
CA GLU A 595 35.56 11.34 -6.18
C GLU A 595 36.76 12.00 -5.49
N GLU A 596 36.60 13.23 -5.01
CA GLU A 596 37.67 13.96 -4.32
C GLU A 596 37.95 13.42 -2.92
N LYS A 597 36.94 13.28 -2.07
CA LYS A 597 37.13 12.99 -0.64
C LYS A 597 36.06 12.04 -0.05
N GLY A 598 35.10 11.57 -0.86
CA GLY A 598 34.03 10.68 -0.40
C GLY A 598 34.54 9.29 -0.01
N THR A 599 33.89 8.69 0.96
CA THR A 599 34.18 7.32 1.39
C THR A 599 32.92 6.46 1.42
N ILE A 600 33.08 5.19 1.08
CA ILE A 600 32.00 4.18 1.10
C ILE A 600 32.52 2.91 1.77
N ARG A 601 31.67 2.25 2.61
CA ARG A 601 32.01 0.98 3.25
C ARG A 601 30.78 0.22 3.70
N SER A 602 30.91 -1.09 3.87
CA SER A 602 30.01 -1.89 4.70
C SER A 602 30.32 -1.65 6.17
N VAL A 603 29.27 -1.62 7.00
CA VAL A 603 29.42 -1.45 8.46
C VAL A 603 29.21 -2.81 9.13
N ASN A 604 30.30 -3.41 9.59
CA ASN A 604 30.30 -4.72 10.23
C ASN A 604 29.80 -4.62 11.68
N ILE A 605 28.54 -4.27 11.89
CA ILE A 605 27.93 -4.14 13.23
C ILE A 605 28.07 -5.43 14.02
N ASP A 606 28.03 -6.56 13.34
CA ASP A 606 28.20 -7.89 13.93
C ASP A 606 29.48 -8.04 14.74
N GLU A 607 30.56 -7.33 14.40
CA GLU A 607 31.82 -7.37 15.15
C GLU A 607 31.67 -6.80 16.57
N TRP A 608 30.72 -5.90 16.80
CA TRP A 608 30.51 -5.23 18.09
C TRP A 608 29.39 -5.85 18.93
N ILE A 609 28.55 -6.70 18.34
CA ILE A 609 27.39 -7.28 19.03
C ILE A 609 27.42 -8.81 19.17
N GLY A 610 28.61 -9.41 19.24
CA GLY A 610 28.77 -10.84 19.51
C GLY A 610 28.94 -11.72 18.28
N GLY A 611 29.17 -11.14 17.10
CA GLY A 611 29.44 -11.83 15.85
C GLY A 611 28.21 -12.04 14.95
N TRP A 612 28.47 -12.52 13.73
CA TRP A 612 27.46 -12.63 12.68
C TRP A 612 26.18 -13.39 13.09
N ASN A 613 26.32 -14.51 13.81
CA ASN A 613 25.16 -15.30 14.21
C ASN A 613 24.27 -14.57 15.20
N GLU A 614 24.85 -13.80 16.13
CA GLU A 614 24.07 -13.00 17.09
C GLU A 614 23.37 -11.86 16.37
N TYR A 615 24.09 -11.10 15.54
CA TYR A 615 23.54 -10.04 14.71
C TYR A 615 22.37 -10.51 13.85
N LYS A 616 22.57 -11.59 13.08
CA LYS A 616 21.57 -12.14 12.20
C LYS A 616 20.31 -12.62 12.94
N ASN A 617 20.46 -13.21 14.12
CA ASN A 617 19.34 -13.70 14.90
C ASN A 617 18.58 -12.58 15.64
N LEU A 618 19.23 -11.46 15.91
CA LEU A 618 18.67 -10.37 16.70
C LEU A 618 18.18 -9.20 15.85
N ILE A 619 18.88 -8.87 14.78
CA ILE A 619 18.67 -7.62 14.02
C ILE A 619 18.37 -7.87 12.54
N SER A 620 19.34 -8.42 11.77
CA SER A 620 19.20 -8.53 10.31
C SER A 620 20.20 -9.49 9.68
N ASP A 621 19.84 -10.09 8.56
CA ASP A 621 20.74 -10.83 7.68
C ASP A 621 21.47 -9.93 6.64
N HIS A 622 21.29 -8.61 6.72
CA HIS A 622 22.01 -7.60 5.94
C HIS A 622 22.92 -6.75 6.81
N ARG A 623 24.11 -6.42 6.30
CA ARG A 623 25.00 -5.39 6.88
C ARG A 623 24.69 -4.03 6.24
N PRO A 624 24.63 -2.94 7.01
CA PRO A 624 24.41 -1.61 6.46
C PRO A 624 25.60 -1.15 5.59
N ILE A 625 25.30 -0.27 4.62
CA ILE A 625 26.31 0.42 3.80
C ILE A 625 26.29 1.90 4.14
N LEU A 626 27.46 2.47 4.43
CA LEU A 626 27.65 3.85 4.84
C LEU A 626 28.45 4.64 3.79
N LEU A 627 27.86 5.72 3.29
CA LEU A 627 28.47 6.76 2.47
C LEU A 627 28.77 7.98 3.35
N SER A 628 30.00 8.50 3.29
CA SER A 628 30.36 9.80 3.86
C SER A 628 30.78 10.76 2.74
N LEU A 629 30.06 11.87 2.59
CA LEU A 629 30.34 12.94 1.65
C LEU A 629 30.81 14.19 2.42
N PRO A 630 32.03 14.66 2.25
CA PRO A 630 32.46 15.90 2.89
C PRO A 630 31.65 17.08 2.34
N ILE A 631 30.99 17.84 3.21
CA ILE A 631 30.16 19.01 2.82
C ILE A 631 30.82 20.32 3.21
N LYS A 632 31.76 20.28 4.15
CA LYS A 632 32.52 21.45 4.62
C LYS A 632 34.01 21.27 4.39
N GLU A 633 34.69 22.33 3.92
CA GLU A 633 36.12 22.48 4.09
C GLU A 633 36.48 22.99 5.50
#